data_6da43d39f6ac38c9205b016117876cb4
#
_entry.id   6da43d39f6ac38c9205b016117876cb4
#
_cell.length_a   1.000
_cell.length_b   1.000
_cell.length_c   1.000
_cell.angle_alpha   90.00
_cell.angle_beta   90.00
_cell.angle_gamma   90.00
#
_symmetry.space_group_name_H-M   'P 1'
#
loop_
_entity.id
_entity.type
_entity.pdbx_description
1 polymer ?
#
loop_
_entity_poly.entity_id
_entity_poly.type
_entity_poly.pdbx_seq_one_letter_code
_entity_poly.pdbx_strand_id
1 'polypeptide(L)'
;EIYLEKLLITRYNIIIIQKFEEVKAIMKLSMEKIVNLAKVRGFVYSGSEIYGGLANTWDYGNLGVELKNNVKKAWWKKFIQESPYNVGIDAAILMNPQTWVASGHLGNFSDPLMDCKECHERFRADKLIEDYMQEHGMEIEGSVDAWSKEEMESFINEHDVVCPTCGKKNFTEIRQFNLMFKTFQGVTEDAKNTVYLRPETAQGIFVNFKNVQRTSRKKIPFGIGQIGKSFRNEITPGNFTFRTREFEQMELEFFCEPDKDLEWFEYWKNYCINWLQTL
;
A
#
# COMPACT_ATOMS: atom_id res chain seq x y z
N GLU A 1 -38.65 -32.35 16.66
CA GLU A 1 -37.22 -31.94 16.67
C GLU A 1 -36.57 -32.04 15.29
N ILE A 2 -36.70 -33.15 14.59
CA ILE A 2 -36.12 -33.38 13.23
C ILE A 2 -36.67 -32.39 12.17
N TYR A 3 -37.89 -31.89 12.34
CA TYR A 3 -38.48 -30.91 11.40
C TYR A 3 -37.95 -29.49 11.60
N LEU A 4 -37.58 -29.10 12.83
CA LEU A 4 -37.00 -27.83 13.18
C LEU A 4 -35.53 -27.74 12.71
N GLU A 5 -34.76 -28.83 12.83
CA GLU A 5 -33.40 -28.89 12.32
C GLU A 5 -33.35 -28.80 10.79
N LYS A 6 -34.22 -29.46 10.07
CA LYS A 6 -34.30 -29.31 8.61
C LYS A 6 -34.73 -27.92 8.17
N LEU A 7 -35.61 -27.24 8.91
CA LEU A 7 -35.98 -25.85 8.60
C LEU A 7 -34.84 -24.84 8.87
N LEU A 8 -34.05 -25.07 9.92
CA LEU A 8 -32.87 -24.26 10.23
C LEU A 8 -31.77 -24.44 9.18
N ILE A 9 -31.45 -25.66 8.78
CA ILE A 9 -30.49 -25.97 7.72
C ILE A 9 -30.91 -25.37 6.38
N THR A 10 -32.21 -25.43 6.04
CA THR A 10 -32.72 -24.82 4.80
C THR A 10 -32.64 -23.29 4.82
N ARG A 11 -32.94 -22.65 5.96
CA ARG A 11 -32.74 -21.19 6.12
C ARG A 11 -31.28 -20.77 6.04
N TYR A 12 -30.38 -21.51 6.67
CA TYR A 12 -28.95 -21.25 6.58
C TYR A 12 -28.43 -21.38 5.16
N ASN A 13 -28.84 -22.39 4.42
CA ASN A 13 -28.47 -22.58 3.02
C ASN A 13 -29.03 -21.46 2.11
N ILE A 14 -30.23 -20.98 2.35
CA ILE A 14 -30.82 -19.86 1.59
C ILE A 14 -30.07 -18.57 1.86
N ILE A 15 -29.65 -18.27 3.11
CA ILE A 15 -28.85 -17.09 3.47
C ILE A 15 -27.45 -17.15 2.87
N ILE A 16 -26.83 -18.33 2.86
CA ILE A 16 -25.53 -18.55 2.24
C ILE A 16 -25.64 -18.37 0.72
N ILE A 17 -26.65 -18.91 0.07
CA ILE A 17 -26.88 -18.77 -1.38
C ILE A 17 -27.16 -17.30 -1.73
N GLN A 18 -27.98 -16.58 -0.96
CA GLN A 18 -28.23 -15.16 -1.19
C GLN A 18 -26.96 -14.33 -1.03
N LYS A 19 -26.16 -14.54 0.02
CA LYS A 19 -24.85 -13.88 0.16
C LYS A 19 -23.88 -14.24 -0.97
N PHE A 20 -23.90 -15.47 -1.47
CA PHE A 20 -23.08 -15.86 -2.61
C PHE A 20 -23.51 -15.16 -3.91
N GLU A 21 -24.81 -14.99 -4.14
CA GLU A 21 -25.33 -14.25 -5.31
C GLU A 21 -25.12 -12.74 -5.17
N GLU A 22 -25.18 -12.17 -3.97
CA GLU A 22 -24.80 -10.78 -3.71
C GLU A 22 -23.30 -10.55 -3.97
N VAL A 23 -22.43 -11.46 -3.52
CA VAL A 23 -20.98 -11.41 -3.81
C VAL A 23 -20.71 -11.58 -5.30
N LYS A 24 -21.40 -12.48 -5.99
CA LYS A 24 -21.30 -12.60 -7.46
C LYS A 24 -21.81 -11.37 -8.20
N ALA A 25 -22.84 -10.70 -7.70
CA ALA A 25 -23.34 -9.45 -8.27
C ALA A 25 -22.32 -8.31 -8.10
N ILE A 26 -21.65 -8.26 -6.94
CA ILE A 26 -20.54 -7.31 -6.68
C ILE A 26 -19.34 -7.61 -7.60
N MET A 27 -19.00 -8.87 -7.83
CA MET A 27 -17.93 -9.28 -8.76
C MET A 27 -18.22 -8.96 -10.24
N LYS A 28 -19.46 -8.63 -10.61
CA LYS A 28 -19.83 -8.17 -11.96
C LYS A 28 -19.71 -6.65 -12.15
N LEU A 29 -19.34 -5.89 -11.10
CA LEU A 29 -19.12 -4.47 -11.23
C LEU A 29 -17.71 -4.24 -11.81
N SER A 30 -17.64 -3.62 -12.99
CA SER A 30 -16.35 -3.21 -13.53
C SER A 30 -15.77 -2.05 -12.70
N MET A 31 -14.44 -1.97 -12.66
CA MET A 31 -13.74 -0.85 -11.99
C MET A 31 -14.24 0.50 -12.53
N GLU A 32 -14.48 0.60 -13.82
CA GLU A 32 -15.02 1.80 -14.46
C GLU A 32 -16.35 2.25 -13.84
N LYS A 33 -17.29 1.33 -13.61
CA LYS A 33 -18.58 1.64 -12.97
C LYS A 33 -18.41 2.13 -11.54
N ILE A 34 -17.48 1.53 -10.78
CA ILE A 34 -17.17 1.95 -9.40
C ILE A 34 -16.58 3.35 -9.41
N VAL A 35 -15.60 3.62 -10.28
CA VAL A 35 -14.96 4.93 -10.41
C VAL A 35 -15.97 6.01 -10.79
N ASN A 36 -16.82 5.74 -11.79
CA ASN A 36 -17.86 6.67 -12.22
C ASN A 36 -18.86 6.96 -11.11
N LEU A 37 -19.32 5.92 -10.39
CA LEU A 37 -20.21 6.10 -9.24
C LEU A 37 -19.56 6.95 -8.16
N ALA A 38 -18.30 6.67 -7.82
CA ALA A 38 -17.57 7.40 -6.78
C ALA A 38 -17.41 8.89 -7.12
N LYS A 39 -17.11 9.22 -8.38
CA LYS A 39 -17.03 10.60 -8.87
C LYS A 39 -18.39 11.31 -8.85
N VAL A 40 -19.41 10.72 -9.46
CA VAL A 40 -20.74 11.30 -9.55
C VAL A 40 -21.39 11.53 -8.19
N ARG A 41 -21.11 10.66 -7.23
CA ARG A 41 -21.66 10.77 -5.86
C ARG A 41 -20.82 11.61 -4.91
N GLY A 42 -19.69 12.16 -5.36
CA GLY A 42 -18.84 13.02 -4.52
C GLY A 42 -18.05 12.26 -3.46
N PHE A 43 -17.66 11.02 -3.76
CA PHE A 43 -16.67 10.31 -2.93
C PHE A 43 -15.27 10.80 -3.24
N VAL A 44 -14.94 10.98 -4.51
CA VAL A 44 -13.64 11.47 -4.95
C VAL A 44 -13.78 12.39 -6.16
N TYR A 45 -12.82 13.30 -6.30
CA TYR A 45 -12.61 14.15 -7.47
C TYR A 45 -11.18 14.03 -7.95
N SER A 46 -10.92 14.29 -9.23
CA SER A 46 -9.55 14.43 -9.72
C SER A 46 -8.88 15.63 -9.04
N GLY A 47 -7.71 15.44 -8.46
CA GLY A 47 -7.01 16.51 -7.77
C GLY A 47 -6.69 17.66 -8.71
N SER A 48 -7.07 18.89 -8.31
CA SER A 48 -6.86 20.12 -9.10
C SER A 48 -7.55 20.09 -10.48
N GLU A 49 -8.72 19.50 -10.59
CA GLU A 49 -9.44 19.26 -11.86
C GLU A 49 -9.65 20.52 -12.69
N ILE A 50 -9.90 21.70 -12.07
CA ILE A 50 -10.07 22.98 -12.76
C ILE A 50 -8.85 23.43 -13.57
N TYR A 51 -7.68 22.86 -13.29
CA TYR A 51 -6.42 23.11 -14.01
C TYR A 51 -5.97 21.93 -14.88
N GLY A 52 -6.88 21.00 -15.19
CA GLY A 52 -6.60 19.83 -15.99
C GLY A 52 -6.17 18.60 -15.17
N GLY A 53 -6.14 18.73 -13.85
CA GLY A 53 -5.81 17.64 -12.93
C GLY A 53 -4.31 17.36 -12.79
N LEU A 54 -3.98 16.56 -11.80
CA LEU A 54 -2.67 15.96 -11.64
C LEU A 54 -2.82 14.42 -11.63
N ALA A 55 -2.08 13.75 -12.51
CA ALA A 55 -2.25 12.32 -12.73
C ALA A 55 -2.19 11.51 -11.42
N ASN A 56 -3.21 10.68 -11.21
CA ASN A 56 -3.38 9.82 -10.03
C ASN A 56 -3.31 10.54 -8.68
N THR A 57 -3.77 11.77 -8.66
CA THR A 57 -4.03 12.54 -7.45
C THR A 57 -5.53 12.70 -7.29
N TRP A 58 -6.04 12.42 -6.10
CA TRP A 58 -7.46 12.38 -5.81
C TRP A 58 -7.77 13.22 -4.57
N ASP A 59 -8.79 14.07 -4.68
CA ASP A 59 -9.39 14.75 -3.54
C ASP A 59 -10.58 13.93 -3.04
N TYR A 60 -10.66 13.70 -1.72
CA TYR A 60 -11.83 13.08 -1.13
C TYR A 60 -12.94 14.10 -1.01
N GLY A 61 -14.04 13.87 -1.72
CA GLY A 61 -15.23 14.73 -1.68
C GLY A 61 -16.02 14.62 -0.38
N ASN A 62 -17.16 15.27 -0.34
CA ASN A 62 -18.00 15.36 0.87
C ASN A 62 -18.45 14.01 1.43
N LEU A 63 -18.78 13.02 0.59
CA LEU A 63 -19.10 11.68 1.06
C LEU A 63 -17.84 10.85 1.32
N GLY A 64 -16.80 11.05 0.51
CA GLY A 64 -15.54 10.31 0.65
C GLY A 64 -14.81 10.62 1.94
N VAL A 65 -14.77 11.88 2.37
CA VAL A 65 -14.12 12.28 3.63
C VAL A 65 -14.84 11.69 4.84
N GLU A 66 -16.17 11.62 4.81
CA GLU A 66 -16.95 11.00 5.89
C GLU A 66 -16.70 9.49 5.97
N LEU A 67 -16.74 8.79 4.83
CA LEU A 67 -16.41 7.36 4.78
C LEU A 67 -14.99 7.10 5.30
N LYS A 68 -14.02 7.84 4.81
CA LYS A 68 -12.61 7.76 5.21
C LYS A 68 -12.43 7.97 6.72
N ASN A 69 -13.06 9.01 7.27
CA ASN A 69 -13.01 9.29 8.70
C ASN A 69 -13.68 8.21 9.54
N ASN A 70 -14.78 7.63 9.07
CA ASN A 70 -15.45 6.52 9.75
C ASN A 70 -14.55 5.28 9.80
N VAL A 71 -13.87 4.94 8.69
CA VAL A 71 -12.91 3.83 8.65
C VAL A 71 -11.75 4.08 9.62
N LYS A 72 -11.16 5.29 9.60
CA LYS A 72 -10.09 5.65 10.54
C LYS A 72 -10.53 5.57 12.00
N LYS A 73 -11.72 6.06 12.32
CA LYS A 73 -12.29 5.99 13.68
C LYS A 73 -12.52 4.55 14.13
N ALA A 74 -13.07 3.70 13.25
CA ALA A 74 -13.30 2.29 13.54
C ALA A 74 -11.99 1.56 13.82
N TRP A 75 -10.96 1.79 12.99
CA TRP A 75 -9.63 1.21 13.19
C TRP A 75 -8.98 1.71 14.49
N TRP A 76 -8.97 3.01 14.72
CA TRP A 76 -8.38 3.59 15.93
C TRP A 76 -9.04 3.08 17.21
N LYS A 77 -10.36 3.04 17.21
CA LYS A 77 -11.14 2.47 18.32
C LYS A 77 -10.73 1.02 18.57
N LYS A 78 -10.73 0.20 17.51
CA LYS A 78 -10.48 -1.24 17.65
C LYS A 78 -9.04 -1.55 18.03
N PHE A 79 -8.08 -0.97 17.32
CA PHE A 79 -6.67 -1.35 17.45
C PHE A 79 -5.94 -0.57 18.56
N ILE A 80 -6.38 0.64 18.90
CA ILE A 80 -5.70 1.48 19.89
C ILE A 80 -6.48 1.58 21.19
N GLN A 81 -7.76 1.96 21.14
CA GLN A 81 -8.51 2.27 22.35
C GLN A 81 -9.04 1.03 23.08
N GLU A 82 -9.48 0.01 22.35
CA GLU A 82 -10.00 -1.24 22.93
C GLU A 82 -8.89 -2.24 23.27
N SER A 83 -7.70 -2.09 22.69
CA SER A 83 -6.59 -3.01 22.95
C SER A 83 -5.89 -2.67 24.27
N PRO A 84 -5.69 -3.63 25.18
CA PRO A 84 -4.92 -3.40 26.41
C PRO A 84 -3.41 -3.26 26.14
N TYR A 85 -2.96 -3.66 24.96
CA TYR A 85 -1.55 -3.68 24.60
C TYR A 85 -1.09 -2.38 23.95
N ASN A 86 -1.96 -1.73 23.19
CA ASN A 86 -1.54 -0.72 22.23
C ASN A 86 -1.65 0.71 22.77
N VAL A 87 -0.85 1.59 22.21
CA VAL A 87 -0.91 3.04 22.38
C VAL A 87 -0.75 3.73 21.02
N GLY A 88 -1.20 4.97 20.93
CA GLY A 88 -1.13 5.73 19.66
C GLY A 88 -0.06 6.80 19.70
N ILE A 89 0.48 7.15 18.54
CA ILE A 89 1.31 8.34 18.31
C ILE A 89 0.86 9.08 17.04
N ASP A 90 1.35 10.29 16.89
CA ASP A 90 1.31 11.04 15.63
C ASP A 90 2.70 11.64 15.39
N ALA A 91 3.54 10.92 14.65
CA ALA A 91 4.90 11.34 14.34
C ALA A 91 4.91 12.28 13.13
N ALA A 92 5.89 13.19 13.12
CA ALA A 92 6.06 14.14 12.01
C ALA A 92 6.32 13.44 10.67
N ILE A 93 5.85 14.04 9.57
CA ILE A 93 6.14 13.59 8.20
C ILE A 93 7.61 13.82 7.87
N LEU A 94 8.13 15.01 8.22
CA LEU A 94 9.53 15.37 8.03
C LEU A 94 10.36 14.85 9.20
N MET A 95 11.33 14.03 8.90
CA MET A 95 12.25 13.43 9.88
C MET A 95 13.69 13.73 9.49
N ASN A 96 14.60 13.55 10.45
CA ASN A 96 16.03 13.61 10.15
C ASN A 96 16.36 12.63 9.01
N PRO A 97 17.06 13.07 7.96
CA PRO A 97 17.44 12.22 6.83
C PRO A 97 18.18 10.94 7.23
N GLN A 98 18.91 10.97 8.36
CA GLN A 98 19.57 9.78 8.89
C GLN A 98 18.61 8.64 9.22
N THR A 99 17.36 8.92 9.50
CA THR A 99 16.30 7.89 9.66
C THR A 99 16.19 7.03 8.40
N TRP A 100 16.23 7.66 7.24
CA TRP A 100 16.08 6.99 5.95
C TRP A 100 17.35 6.29 5.48
N VAL A 101 18.52 6.74 5.93
CA VAL A 101 19.78 6.01 5.77
C VAL A 101 19.74 4.73 6.62
N ALA A 102 19.39 4.86 7.90
CA ALA A 102 19.37 3.73 8.83
C ALA A 102 18.34 2.66 8.47
N SER A 103 17.20 3.05 7.91
CA SER A 103 16.16 2.13 7.45
C SER A 103 16.39 1.56 6.04
N GLY A 104 17.44 2.01 5.34
CA GLY A 104 17.79 1.56 4.00
C GLY A 104 16.98 2.19 2.85
N HIS A 105 16.01 3.06 3.15
CA HIS A 105 15.15 3.67 2.12
C HIS A 105 15.93 4.51 1.10
N LEU A 106 16.98 5.21 1.51
CA LEU A 106 17.77 6.00 0.56
C LEU A 106 18.60 5.14 -0.39
N GLY A 107 18.97 3.92 0.02
CA GLY A 107 19.77 3.02 -0.81
C GLY A 107 18.95 2.05 -1.66
N ASN A 108 17.87 1.50 -1.10
CA ASN A 108 17.22 0.31 -1.65
C ASN A 108 15.73 0.51 -2.00
N PHE A 109 15.12 1.64 -1.65
CA PHE A 109 13.72 1.90 -1.96
C PHE A 109 13.58 2.50 -3.36
N SER A 110 13.79 1.65 -4.37
CA SER A 110 13.83 2.07 -5.78
C SER A 110 13.15 1.04 -6.68
N ASP A 111 12.56 1.54 -7.76
CA ASP A 111 12.01 0.72 -8.85
C ASP A 111 13.05 0.60 -9.98
N PRO A 112 13.21 -0.58 -10.58
CA PRO A 112 14.02 -0.78 -11.78
C PRO A 112 13.23 -0.27 -13.01
N LEU A 113 13.67 0.85 -13.58
CA LEU A 113 13.00 1.51 -14.71
C LEU A 113 13.76 1.36 -16.01
N MET A 114 13.02 1.15 -17.10
CA MET A 114 13.50 1.18 -18.46
C MET A 114 12.50 1.91 -19.37
N ASP A 115 12.98 2.55 -20.41
CA ASP A 115 12.16 3.23 -21.40
C ASP A 115 12.26 2.49 -22.77
N CYS A 116 11.14 2.36 -23.47
CA CYS A 116 11.17 1.94 -24.86
C CYS A 116 11.73 3.09 -25.73
N LYS A 117 12.80 2.86 -26.48
CA LYS A 117 13.42 3.89 -27.33
C LYS A 117 12.58 4.26 -28.56
N GLU A 118 11.58 3.44 -28.91
CA GLU A 118 10.73 3.65 -30.07
C GLU A 118 9.47 4.48 -29.77
N CYS A 119 8.72 4.09 -28.73
CA CYS A 119 7.48 4.78 -28.35
C CYS A 119 7.63 5.69 -27.11
N HIS A 120 8.79 5.71 -26.49
CA HIS A 120 9.12 6.51 -25.30
C HIS A 120 8.29 6.19 -24.05
N GLU A 121 7.57 5.06 -24.06
CA GLU A 121 6.84 4.59 -22.90
C GLU A 121 7.82 4.03 -21.85
N ARG A 122 7.48 4.28 -20.59
CA ARG A 122 8.27 3.87 -19.43
C ARG A 122 7.65 2.69 -18.72
N PHE A 123 8.49 1.71 -18.38
CA PHE A 123 8.10 0.47 -17.70
C PHE A 123 8.96 0.21 -16.47
N ARG A 124 8.37 -0.50 -15.53
CA ARG A 124 9.13 -1.20 -14.50
C ARG A 124 9.59 -2.51 -15.09
N ALA A 125 10.90 -2.77 -15.06
CA ALA A 125 11.50 -3.96 -15.66
C ALA A 125 11.00 -5.24 -14.96
N ASP A 126 10.90 -5.24 -13.64
CA ASP A 126 10.37 -6.36 -12.86
C ASP A 126 8.91 -6.70 -13.26
N LYS A 127 8.06 -5.71 -13.44
CA LYS A 127 6.66 -5.93 -13.86
C LYS A 127 6.55 -6.41 -15.29
N LEU A 128 7.37 -5.87 -16.19
CA LEU A 128 7.42 -6.32 -17.59
C LEU A 128 7.82 -7.81 -17.67
N ILE A 129 8.74 -8.24 -16.81
CA ILE A 129 9.16 -9.64 -16.73
C ILE A 129 8.05 -10.51 -16.13
N GLU A 130 7.43 -10.09 -15.02
CA GLU A 130 6.31 -10.81 -14.38
C GLU A 130 5.15 -11.04 -15.35
N ASP A 131 4.75 -9.97 -16.07
CA ASP A 131 3.68 -10.03 -17.07
C ASP A 131 4.04 -11.01 -18.20
N TYR A 132 5.28 -10.94 -18.72
CA TYR A 132 5.77 -11.87 -19.73
C TYR A 132 5.74 -13.33 -19.23
N MET A 133 6.24 -13.58 -18.03
CA MET A 133 6.26 -14.93 -17.43
C MET A 133 4.84 -15.47 -17.26
N GLN A 134 3.92 -14.64 -16.78
CA GLN A 134 2.52 -15.02 -16.62
C GLN A 134 1.86 -15.38 -17.97
N GLU A 135 2.08 -14.59 -19.02
CA GLU A 135 1.53 -14.82 -20.35
C GLU A 135 2.07 -16.13 -20.98
N HIS A 136 3.30 -16.53 -20.64
CA HIS A 136 3.94 -17.74 -21.17
C HIS A 136 3.86 -18.94 -20.23
N GLY A 137 3.13 -18.81 -19.10
CA GLY A 137 2.94 -19.91 -18.13
C GLY A 137 4.23 -20.36 -17.44
N MET A 138 5.19 -19.44 -17.27
CA MET A 138 6.45 -19.70 -16.58
C MET A 138 6.26 -19.59 -15.07
N GLU A 139 6.76 -20.56 -14.31
CA GLU A 139 6.75 -20.50 -12.85
C GLU A 139 7.86 -19.58 -12.33
N ILE A 140 7.55 -18.74 -11.35
CA ILE A 140 8.50 -17.84 -10.69
C ILE A 140 8.95 -18.48 -9.39
N GLU A 141 10.23 -18.87 -9.29
CA GLU A 141 10.86 -19.18 -8.01
C GLU A 141 11.24 -17.88 -7.31
N GLY A 142 10.42 -17.43 -6.36
CA GLY A 142 10.59 -16.16 -5.66
C GLY A 142 9.92 -14.98 -6.35
N SER A 143 10.40 -13.75 -6.08
CA SER A 143 9.85 -12.51 -6.63
C SER A 143 10.86 -11.85 -7.55
N VAL A 144 10.43 -11.36 -8.72
CA VAL A 144 11.30 -10.71 -9.72
C VAL A 144 11.89 -9.39 -9.20
N ASP A 145 11.23 -8.74 -8.26
CA ASP A 145 11.75 -7.51 -7.63
C ASP A 145 13.01 -7.73 -6.77
N ALA A 146 13.32 -8.99 -6.42
CA ALA A 146 14.55 -9.37 -5.75
C ALA A 146 15.74 -9.61 -6.70
N TRP A 147 15.51 -9.63 -8.01
CA TRP A 147 16.55 -9.87 -9.01
C TRP A 147 17.49 -8.67 -9.14
N SER A 148 18.74 -8.95 -9.46
CA SER A 148 19.70 -7.92 -9.84
C SER A 148 19.34 -7.30 -11.20
N LYS A 149 19.90 -6.10 -11.46
CA LYS A 149 19.75 -5.42 -12.75
C LYS A 149 20.21 -6.33 -13.91
N GLU A 150 21.33 -7.00 -13.72
CA GLU A 150 21.95 -7.88 -14.70
C GLU A 150 21.06 -9.10 -15.03
N GLU A 151 20.43 -9.70 -14.01
CA GLU A 151 19.50 -10.81 -14.19
C GLU A 151 18.25 -10.37 -14.97
N MET A 152 17.69 -9.21 -14.64
CA MET A 152 16.54 -8.66 -15.39
C MET A 152 16.89 -8.36 -16.84
N GLU A 153 18.05 -7.73 -17.10
CA GLU A 153 18.51 -7.41 -18.46
C GLU A 153 18.79 -8.69 -19.27
N SER A 154 19.39 -9.72 -18.66
CA SER A 154 19.61 -11.02 -19.30
C SER A 154 18.29 -11.67 -19.69
N PHE A 155 17.34 -11.74 -18.76
CA PHE A 155 16.02 -12.32 -19.02
C PHE A 155 15.30 -11.62 -20.19
N ILE A 156 15.25 -10.29 -20.19
CA ILE A 156 14.59 -9.48 -21.23
C ILE A 156 15.21 -9.77 -22.61
N ASN A 157 16.55 -9.90 -22.67
CA ASN A 157 17.26 -10.18 -23.92
C ASN A 157 17.10 -11.64 -24.35
N GLU A 158 17.23 -12.62 -23.46
CA GLU A 158 17.16 -14.05 -23.76
C GLU A 158 15.76 -14.48 -24.20
N HIS A 159 14.72 -13.91 -23.62
CA HIS A 159 13.33 -14.22 -23.92
C HIS A 159 12.72 -13.29 -24.96
N ASP A 160 13.52 -12.38 -25.54
CA ASP A 160 13.05 -11.49 -26.60
C ASP A 160 11.81 -10.67 -26.18
N VAL A 161 11.75 -10.22 -24.92
CA VAL A 161 10.63 -9.47 -24.37
C VAL A 161 10.38 -8.21 -25.19
N VAL A 162 9.14 -7.98 -25.59
CA VAL A 162 8.74 -6.83 -26.41
C VAL A 162 8.03 -5.77 -25.61
N CYS A 163 8.11 -4.53 -26.09
CA CYS A 163 7.32 -3.43 -25.54
C CYS A 163 5.81 -3.71 -25.69
N PRO A 164 5.02 -3.72 -24.62
CA PRO A 164 3.58 -3.96 -24.68
C PRO A 164 2.82 -2.93 -25.54
N THR A 165 3.36 -1.72 -25.67
CA THR A 165 2.73 -0.63 -26.41
C THR A 165 2.99 -0.68 -27.90
N CYS A 166 4.23 -0.93 -28.34
CA CYS A 166 4.60 -0.85 -29.76
C CYS A 166 5.17 -2.15 -30.34
N GLY A 167 5.33 -3.21 -29.54
CA GLY A 167 5.84 -4.52 -29.99
C GLY A 167 7.33 -4.55 -30.37
N LYS A 168 8.11 -3.50 -30.06
CA LYS A 168 9.54 -3.43 -30.38
C LYS A 168 10.39 -3.87 -29.17
N LYS A 169 11.61 -4.37 -29.46
CA LYS A 169 12.57 -4.87 -28.45
C LYS A 169 13.67 -3.85 -28.09
N ASN A 170 13.48 -2.58 -28.35
CA ASN A 170 14.52 -1.58 -28.22
C ASN A 170 14.32 -0.79 -26.92
N PHE A 171 14.90 -1.29 -25.83
CA PHE A 171 14.83 -0.66 -24.52
C PHE A 171 16.12 0.07 -24.15
N THR A 172 16.03 1.01 -23.20
CA THR A 172 17.18 1.59 -22.51
C THR A 172 17.74 0.59 -21.50
N GLU A 173 18.92 0.85 -20.98
CA GLU A 173 19.40 0.17 -19.78
C GLU A 173 18.47 0.41 -18.60
N ILE A 174 18.41 -0.56 -17.68
CA ILE A 174 17.64 -0.44 -16.45
C ILE A 174 18.32 0.57 -15.51
N ARG A 175 17.53 1.53 -15.00
CA ARG A 175 17.97 2.55 -14.05
C ARG A 175 17.17 2.42 -12.76
N GLN A 176 17.86 2.47 -11.64
CA GLN A 176 17.19 2.49 -10.33
C GLN A 176 16.63 3.88 -10.05
N PHE A 177 15.34 3.95 -9.77
CA PHE A 177 14.63 5.18 -9.46
C PHE A 177 14.13 5.15 -8.02
N ASN A 178 14.74 5.97 -7.16
CA ASN A 178 14.33 6.04 -5.76
C ASN A 178 12.95 6.69 -5.61
N LEU A 179 12.05 6.02 -4.89
CA LEU A 179 10.65 6.43 -4.72
C LEU A 179 10.43 7.50 -3.65
N MET A 180 11.48 7.95 -2.95
CA MET A 180 11.35 9.00 -1.95
C MET A 180 11.18 10.37 -2.60
N PHE A 181 10.13 11.10 -2.21
CA PHE A 181 10.03 12.51 -2.54
C PHE A 181 11.08 13.32 -1.78
N LYS A 182 11.88 14.05 -2.52
CA LYS A 182 12.83 15.05 -2.01
C LYS A 182 12.18 16.41 -1.86
N THR A 183 12.53 17.13 -0.79
CA THR A 183 12.26 18.55 -0.62
C THR A 183 13.40 19.19 0.16
N PHE A 184 13.34 20.48 0.41
CA PHE A 184 14.38 21.23 1.08
C PHE A 184 13.82 21.99 2.27
N GLN A 185 14.63 22.10 3.32
CA GLN A 185 14.34 22.89 4.50
C GLN A 185 15.20 24.17 4.47
N GLY A 186 14.58 25.32 4.65
CA GLY A 186 15.28 26.60 4.56
C GLY A 186 15.26 27.22 3.17
N VAL A 187 16.18 28.14 2.89
CA VAL A 187 16.16 29.01 1.70
C VAL A 187 17.05 28.51 0.55
N THR A 188 17.90 27.51 0.80
CA THR A 188 18.85 26.98 -0.21
C THR A 188 18.55 25.52 -0.51
N GLU A 189 18.54 25.18 -1.80
CA GLU A 189 18.36 23.81 -2.29
C GLU A 189 19.71 23.11 -2.39
N ASP A 190 20.30 22.76 -1.26
CA ASP A 190 21.57 22.07 -1.16
C ASP A 190 21.45 20.72 -0.42
N ALA A 191 22.53 19.94 -0.46
CA ALA A 191 22.56 18.61 0.15
C ALA A 191 22.36 18.65 1.69
N LYS A 192 22.73 19.74 2.36
CA LYS A 192 22.62 19.87 3.82
C LYS A 192 21.18 20.14 4.24
N ASN A 193 20.41 20.79 3.36
CA ASN A 193 19.02 21.17 3.58
C ASN A 193 18.03 20.16 2.99
N THR A 194 18.51 19.09 2.35
CA THR A 194 17.67 18.05 1.78
C THR A 194 16.95 17.28 2.88
N VAL A 195 15.62 17.21 2.78
CA VAL A 195 14.76 16.37 3.59
C VAL A 195 13.83 15.56 2.68
N TYR A 196 13.18 14.57 3.23
CA TYR A 196 12.34 13.65 2.47
C TYR A 196 10.96 13.58 3.09
N LEU A 197 9.95 13.44 2.23
CA LEU A 197 8.61 13.07 2.68
C LEU A 197 8.63 11.58 3.02
N ARG A 198 8.09 11.22 4.17
CA ARG A 198 8.09 9.80 4.62
C ARG A 198 7.34 8.91 3.63
N PRO A 199 7.92 7.77 3.20
CA PRO A 199 7.26 6.81 2.31
C PRO A 199 6.33 5.86 3.06
N GLU A 200 6.45 5.80 4.40
CA GLU A 200 5.63 5.00 5.31
C GLU A 200 5.65 5.56 6.73
N THR A 201 4.73 5.12 7.55
CA THR A 201 4.59 5.60 8.93
C THR A 201 5.41 4.81 9.94
N ALA A 202 5.93 3.63 9.59
CA ALA A 202 6.67 2.71 10.47
C ALA A 202 7.87 3.36 11.16
N GLN A 203 8.71 4.10 10.44
CA GLN A 203 9.92 4.69 11.03
C GLN A 203 9.59 5.72 12.10
N GLY A 204 8.46 6.43 11.98
CA GLY A 204 7.97 7.32 13.03
C GLY A 204 7.68 6.56 14.33
N ILE A 205 7.23 5.33 14.24
CA ILE A 205 7.01 4.43 15.37
C ILE A 205 8.36 3.98 15.95
N PHE A 206 9.26 3.48 15.11
CA PHE A 206 10.55 2.94 15.57
C PHE A 206 11.42 3.99 16.26
N VAL A 207 11.56 5.19 15.68
CA VAL A 207 12.38 6.26 16.29
C VAL A 207 11.80 6.75 17.61
N ASN A 208 10.50 6.59 17.83
CA ASN A 208 9.82 6.99 19.07
C ASN A 208 9.61 5.84 20.06
N PHE A 209 10.04 4.63 19.75
CA PHE A 209 9.81 3.46 20.60
C PHE A 209 10.19 3.70 22.07
N LYS A 210 11.43 4.15 22.34
CA LYS A 210 11.90 4.42 23.71
C LYS A 210 11.15 5.56 24.39
N ASN A 211 10.76 6.59 23.63
CA ASN A 211 9.96 7.70 24.16
C ASN A 211 8.59 7.20 24.61
N VAL A 212 7.91 6.45 23.76
CA VAL A 212 6.58 5.88 24.03
C VAL A 212 6.65 4.91 25.20
N GLN A 213 7.60 3.98 25.20
CA GLN A 213 7.80 3.01 26.28
C GLN A 213 7.96 3.71 27.64
N ARG A 214 8.82 4.72 27.70
CA ARG A 214 9.10 5.47 28.93
C ARG A 214 7.87 6.24 29.44
N THR A 215 7.17 6.94 28.54
CA THR A 215 6.05 7.82 28.92
C THR A 215 4.78 7.04 29.23
N SER A 216 4.51 5.95 28.49
CA SER A 216 3.37 5.06 28.74
C SER A 216 3.62 4.02 29.83
N ARG A 217 4.89 3.84 30.26
CA ARG A 217 5.33 2.80 31.22
C ARG A 217 4.98 1.38 30.76
N LYS A 218 4.84 1.17 29.46
CA LYS A 218 4.55 -0.16 28.88
C LYS A 218 5.76 -1.06 28.95
N LYS A 219 5.49 -2.33 29.14
CA LYS A 219 6.46 -3.43 28.99
C LYS A 219 6.08 -4.25 27.75
N ILE A 220 7.04 -4.91 27.16
CA ILE A 220 6.79 -5.89 26.10
C ILE A 220 5.93 -7.02 26.68
N PRO A 221 4.86 -7.50 25.99
CA PRO A 221 4.48 -7.08 24.64
C PRO A 221 3.60 -5.81 24.61
N PHE A 222 3.85 -4.92 23.65
CA PHE A 222 2.95 -3.79 23.40
C PHE A 222 3.07 -3.30 21.95
N GLY A 223 2.04 -2.63 21.46
CA GLY A 223 2.00 -2.04 20.14
C GLY A 223 1.95 -0.52 20.14
N ILE A 224 2.44 0.07 19.06
CA ILE A 224 2.35 1.51 18.80
C ILE A 224 1.68 1.68 17.45
N GLY A 225 0.55 2.38 17.43
CA GLY A 225 -0.19 2.64 16.19
C GLY A 225 -0.18 4.10 15.79
N GLN A 226 -0.29 4.33 14.50
CA GLN A 226 -0.34 5.64 13.90
C GLN A 226 -1.28 5.64 12.70
N ILE A 227 -1.99 6.76 12.51
CA ILE A 227 -2.68 7.08 11.25
C ILE A 227 -1.99 8.31 10.68
N GLY A 228 -1.55 8.25 9.42
CA GLY A 228 -0.89 9.41 8.86
C GLY A 228 -0.64 9.30 7.35
N LYS A 229 -0.35 10.44 6.75
CA LYS A 229 0.01 10.53 5.34
C LYS A 229 1.41 10.00 5.07
N SER A 230 1.54 9.35 3.91
CA SER A 230 2.78 8.86 3.35
C SER A 230 2.86 9.19 1.86
N PHE A 231 4.06 9.20 1.30
CA PHE A 231 4.33 9.70 -0.04
C PHE A 231 5.31 8.80 -0.75
N ARG A 232 4.93 8.33 -1.91
CA ARG A 232 5.81 7.52 -2.78
C ARG A 232 5.80 8.09 -4.18
N ASN A 233 6.87 8.44 -4.75
CA ASN A 233 6.99 8.98 -6.12
C ASN A 233 6.80 7.86 -7.14
N GLU A 234 5.63 7.23 -7.11
CA GLU A 234 5.26 6.11 -7.98
C GLU A 234 5.38 6.50 -9.45
N ILE A 235 6.04 5.66 -10.22
CA ILE A 235 6.25 5.88 -11.65
C ILE A 235 5.03 5.47 -12.46
N THR A 236 4.41 4.35 -12.08
CA THR A 236 3.19 3.83 -12.69
C THR A 236 2.04 3.83 -11.69
N PRO A 237 1.59 5.02 -11.21
CA PRO A 237 0.43 5.08 -10.35
C PRO A 237 -0.79 4.62 -11.14
N GLY A 238 -1.76 4.01 -10.47
CA GLY A 238 -2.91 3.44 -11.17
C GLY A 238 -3.97 2.86 -10.26
N ASN A 239 -4.90 2.15 -10.88
CA ASN A 239 -6.00 1.47 -10.20
C ASN A 239 -6.79 2.40 -9.27
N PHE A 240 -7.18 3.57 -9.81
CA PHE A 240 -7.98 4.56 -9.09
C PHE A 240 -7.25 5.06 -7.82
N THR A 241 -7.84 4.90 -6.63
CA THR A 241 -7.24 5.33 -5.35
C THR A 241 -6.28 4.28 -4.76
N PHE A 242 -6.06 3.15 -5.43
CA PHE A 242 -5.26 2.04 -4.91
C PHE A 242 -3.75 2.33 -4.91
N ARG A 243 -3.24 2.96 -5.99
CA ARG A 243 -1.83 3.31 -6.10
C ARG A 243 -1.69 4.78 -6.47
N THR A 244 -1.53 5.60 -5.45
CA THR A 244 -1.40 7.06 -5.54
C THR A 244 -0.05 7.50 -4.96
N ARG A 245 0.39 8.70 -5.32
CA ARG A 245 1.66 9.26 -4.81
C ARG A 245 1.54 9.81 -3.40
N GLU A 246 0.34 10.20 -3.00
CA GLU A 246 -0.01 10.66 -1.65
C GLU A 246 -1.16 9.79 -1.13
N PHE A 247 -0.99 9.16 0.02
CA PHE A 247 -1.98 8.25 0.62
C PHE A 247 -1.95 8.33 2.15
N GLU A 248 -2.88 7.68 2.82
CA GLU A 248 -2.86 7.52 4.27
C GLU A 248 -2.67 6.04 4.63
N GLN A 249 -1.90 5.80 5.68
CA GLN A 249 -1.74 4.49 6.30
C GLN A 249 -2.34 4.51 7.70
N MET A 250 -2.90 3.36 8.09
CA MET A 250 -3.23 3.00 9.46
C MET A 250 -2.30 1.84 9.82
N GLU A 251 -1.29 2.09 10.61
CA GLU A 251 -0.19 1.16 10.86
C GLU A 251 -0.03 0.91 12.36
N LEU A 252 0.21 -0.34 12.72
CA LEU A 252 0.46 -0.81 14.07
C LEU A 252 1.69 -1.70 14.07
N GLU A 253 2.73 -1.25 14.75
CA GLU A 253 3.92 -2.05 15.02
C GLU A 253 3.81 -2.67 16.40
N PHE A 254 3.90 -3.99 16.47
CA PHE A 254 3.76 -4.73 17.70
C PHE A 254 5.09 -5.36 18.12
N PHE A 255 5.52 -5.05 19.32
CA PHE A 255 6.81 -5.46 19.87
C PHE A 255 6.60 -6.54 20.93
N CYS A 256 7.19 -7.70 20.70
CA CYS A 256 7.09 -8.86 21.60
C CYS A 256 8.49 -9.41 21.94
N GLU A 257 8.53 -10.36 22.85
CA GLU A 257 9.75 -11.10 23.18
C GLU A 257 10.18 -11.96 21.98
N PRO A 258 11.49 -12.17 21.79
CA PRO A 258 11.98 -13.22 20.90
C PRO A 258 11.29 -14.56 21.22
N ASP A 259 11.07 -15.41 20.23
CA ASP A 259 10.38 -16.70 20.31
C ASP A 259 8.85 -16.63 20.55
N LYS A 260 8.25 -15.45 20.61
CA LYS A 260 6.80 -15.23 20.71
C LYS A 260 6.16 -14.65 19.45
N ASP A 261 6.95 -14.40 18.45
CA ASP A 261 6.56 -13.76 17.19
C ASP A 261 5.45 -14.53 16.45
N LEU A 262 5.56 -15.85 16.31
CA LEU A 262 4.55 -16.69 15.65
C LEU A 262 3.22 -16.74 16.43
N GLU A 263 3.28 -16.77 17.76
CA GLU A 263 2.09 -16.72 18.61
C GLU A 263 1.33 -15.40 18.42
N TRP A 264 2.05 -14.28 18.46
CA TRP A 264 1.48 -12.95 18.25
C TRP A 264 1.03 -12.72 16.82
N PHE A 265 1.73 -13.29 15.82
CA PHE A 265 1.29 -13.26 14.45
C PHE A 265 -0.11 -13.90 14.27
N GLU A 266 -0.32 -15.10 14.82
CA GLU A 266 -1.62 -15.77 14.76
C GLU A 266 -2.70 -14.99 15.53
N TYR A 267 -2.36 -14.40 16.67
CA TYR A 267 -3.28 -13.53 17.41
C TYR A 267 -3.73 -12.34 16.56
N TRP A 268 -2.80 -11.59 15.99
CA TRP A 268 -3.12 -10.39 15.20
C TRP A 268 -3.80 -10.73 13.89
N LYS A 269 -3.44 -11.80 13.22
CA LYS A 269 -4.10 -12.31 12.02
C LYS A 269 -5.59 -12.54 12.30
N ASN A 270 -5.92 -13.28 13.36
CA ASN A 270 -7.30 -13.56 13.74
C ASN A 270 -8.03 -12.28 14.20
N TYR A 271 -7.35 -11.40 14.92
CA TYR A 271 -7.90 -10.12 15.36
C TYR A 271 -8.31 -9.24 14.17
N CYS A 272 -7.46 -9.14 13.15
CA CYS A 272 -7.74 -8.40 11.92
C CYS A 272 -8.89 -9.00 11.12
N ILE A 273 -8.91 -10.34 10.93
CA ILE A 273 -9.97 -11.04 10.21
C ILE A 273 -11.33 -10.80 10.90
N ASN A 274 -11.39 -10.97 12.21
CA ASN A 274 -12.61 -10.75 12.98
C ASN A 274 -13.10 -9.29 12.88
N TRP A 275 -12.17 -8.32 12.92
CA TRP A 275 -12.54 -6.91 12.77
C TRP A 275 -13.08 -6.61 11.37
N LEU A 276 -12.44 -7.09 10.30
CA LEU A 276 -12.90 -6.90 8.93
C LEU A 276 -14.30 -7.46 8.68
N GLN A 277 -14.68 -8.54 9.38
CA GLN A 277 -16.02 -9.10 9.31
C GLN A 277 -17.10 -8.25 10.00
N THR A 278 -16.69 -7.26 10.81
CA THR A 278 -17.61 -6.35 11.49
C THR A 278 -17.89 -5.06 10.73
N LEU A 279 -17.13 -4.78 9.68
CA LEU A 279 -17.32 -3.61 8.79
C LEU A 279 -18.34 -3.87 7.71
#